data_d077cccc5c35a16233aebba7755a378e
#
_entry.id   d077cccc5c35a16233aebba7755a378e
#
_cell.length_a   1.000
_cell.length_b   1.000
_cell.length_c   1.000
_cell.angle_alpha   90.00
_cell.angle_beta   90.00
_cell.angle_gamma   90.00
#
_symmetry.space_group_name_H-M   'P 1'
#
loop_
_entity.id
_entity.type
_entity.pdbx_description
1 polymer ?
#
loop_
_entity_poly.entity_id
_entity_poly.type
_entity_poly.pdbx_seq_one_letter_code
_entity_poly.pdbx_strand_id
1 'polypeptide(L)'
;VLLLQAWYRLSDPACEKQLVRDLLFRRFVGLSLQDAVPDHSTILRFRNKLNEEGHLQPLLNLINDQLNQRGVLVQNGQASIIDASVIEAKNNRPNKNAKGENTQDIEAAYNVKTASDGKQKTTYGFKMHMNVDEDGLILCEQLTPWQCPRQSGV
;
A
#
# COMPACT_ATOMS: atom_id res chain seq x y z
N VAL A 1 10.01 -8.46 -7.78
CA VAL A 1 9.69 -9.13 -6.52
C VAL A 1 8.49 -8.43 -5.85
N LEU A 2 8.55 -7.13 -5.53
CA LEU A 2 7.48 -6.42 -4.83
C LEU A 2 6.12 -6.48 -5.55
N LEU A 3 6.08 -6.42 -6.88
CA LEU A 3 4.87 -6.60 -7.67
C LEU A 3 4.23 -7.98 -7.48
N LEU A 4 5.04 -9.04 -7.45
CA LEU A 4 4.54 -10.39 -7.17
C LEU A 4 3.94 -10.50 -5.77
N GLN A 5 4.55 -9.86 -4.77
CA GLN A 5 3.99 -9.81 -3.42
C GLN A 5 2.63 -9.12 -3.39
N ALA A 6 2.50 -7.97 -4.08
CA ALA A 6 1.25 -7.24 -4.16
C ALA A 6 0.14 -8.06 -4.87
N TRP A 7 0.43 -8.63 -6.04
CA TRP A 7 -0.54 -9.38 -6.84
C TRP A 7 -1.01 -10.68 -6.18
N TYR A 8 -0.08 -11.41 -5.55
CA TYR A 8 -0.37 -12.70 -4.93
C TYR A 8 -0.53 -12.63 -3.40
N ARG A 9 -0.50 -11.42 -2.81
CA ARG A 9 -0.62 -11.18 -1.37
C ARG A 9 0.38 -11.99 -0.55
N LEU A 10 1.63 -12.05 -1.01
CA LEU A 10 2.68 -12.84 -0.39
C LEU A 10 3.40 -12.03 0.70
N SER A 11 3.56 -12.63 1.87
CA SER A 11 4.51 -12.13 2.87
C SER A 11 5.96 -12.31 2.37
N ASP A 12 6.93 -11.64 3.00
CA ASP A 12 8.34 -11.76 2.61
C ASP A 12 8.84 -13.21 2.63
N PRO A 13 8.58 -14.01 3.70
CA PRO A 13 8.95 -15.42 3.70
C PRO A 13 8.19 -16.28 2.67
N ALA A 14 6.93 -15.94 2.38
CA ALA A 14 6.16 -16.66 1.37
C ALA A 14 6.69 -16.37 -0.04
N CYS A 15 7.06 -15.12 -0.31
CA CYS A 15 7.65 -14.72 -1.59
C CYS A 15 9.01 -15.40 -1.83
N GLU A 16 9.88 -15.41 -0.84
CA GLU A 16 11.15 -16.17 -0.89
C GLU A 16 10.90 -17.65 -1.26
N LYS A 17 9.99 -18.32 -0.53
CA LYS A 17 9.65 -19.73 -0.81
C LYS A 17 9.09 -19.92 -2.22
N GLN A 18 8.25 -19.00 -2.69
CA GLN A 18 7.67 -19.06 -4.02
C GLN A 18 8.74 -18.88 -5.10
N LEU A 19 9.67 -17.95 -4.93
CA LEU A 19 10.81 -17.74 -5.84
C LEU A 19 11.74 -18.96 -5.90
N VAL A 20 11.88 -19.72 -4.80
CA VAL A 20 12.66 -20.97 -4.80
C VAL A 20 11.96 -22.08 -5.61
N ARG A 21 10.62 -22.16 -5.54
CA ARG A 21 9.85 -23.30 -6.07
C ARG A 21 9.32 -23.10 -7.49
N ASP A 22 9.01 -21.83 -7.85
CA ASP A 22 8.28 -21.52 -9.07
C ASP A 22 9.20 -20.89 -10.11
N LEU A 23 9.37 -21.60 -11.23
CA LEU A 23 10.23 -21.17 -12.34
C LEU A 23 9.65 -19.95 -13.07
N LEU A 24 8.32 -19.81 -13.11
CA LEU A 24 7.68 -18.65 -13.75
C LEU A 24 7.91 -17.39 -12.90
N PHE A 25 7.85 -17.50 -11.57
CA PHE A 25 8.20 -16.40 -10.66
C PHE A 25 9.67 -16.00 -10.84
N ARG A 26 10.59 -16.96 -10.89
CA ARG A 26 12.01 -16.69 -11.15
C ARG A 26 12.21 -15.95 -12.48
N ARG A 27 11.61 -16.48 -13.54
CA ARG A 27 11.70 -15.86 -14.88
C ARG A 27 11.14 -14.44 -14.90
N PHE A 28 10.00 -14.20 -14.23
CA PHE A 28 9.38 -12.88 -14.13
C PHE A 28 10.30 -11.85 -13.47
N VAL A 29 11.01 -12.25 -12.40
CA VAL A 29 11.96 -11.34 -11.70
C VAL A 29 13.36 -11.32 -12.33
N GLY A 30 13.58 -12.01 -13.44
CA GLY A 30 14.85 -12.05 -14.16
C GLY A 30 15.92 -12.96 -13.54
N LEU A 31 15.53 -13.89 -12.66
CA LEU A 31 16.44 -14.87 -12.04
C LEU A 31 16.55 -16.13 -12.88
N SER A 32 17.79 -16.54 -13.19
CA SER A 32 18.09 -17.85 -13.77
C SER A 32 18.02 -18.96 -12.70
N LEU A 33 18.10 -20.21 -13.14
CA LEU A 33 18.12 -21.36 -12.21
C LEU A 33 19.35 -21.37 -11.30
N GLN A 34 20.45 -20.79 -11.75
CA GLN A 34 21.73 -20.75 -11.02
C GLN A 34 21.84 -19.56 -10.07
N ASP A 35 20.96 -18.55 -10.22
CA ASP A 35 21.01 -17.35 -9.40
C ASP A 35 20.48 -17.63 -7.99
N ALA A 36 21.12 -16.99 -7.02
CA ALA A 36 20.65 -17.01 -5.63
C ALA A 36 19.30 -16.27 -5.52
N VAL A 37 18.35 -16.86 -4.82
CA VAL A 37 17.08 -16.21 -4.49
C VAL A 37 17.31 -15.26 -3.31
N PRO A 38 16.83 -14.01 -3.38
CA PRO A 38 16.91 -13.11 -2.25
C PRO A 38 16.09 -13.63 -1.07
N ASP A 39 16.65 -13.62 0.11
CA ASP A 39 15.96 -13.99 1.35
C ASP A 39 14.92 -12.93 1.75
N HIS A 40 14.01 -13.31 2.63
CA HIS A 40 12.95 -12.43 3.12
C HIS A 40 13.47 -11.15 3.78
N SER A 41 14.63 -11.21 4.45
CA SER A 41 15.23 -10.04 5.09
C SER A 41 15.83 -9.07 4.07
N THR A 42 16.34 -9.57 2.95
CA THR A 42 16.80 -8.75 1.83
C THR A 42 15.62 -8.05 1.15
N ILE A 43 14.50 -8.76 0.96
CA ILE A 43 13.27 -8.18 0.40
C ILE A 43 12.75 -7.05 1.30
N LEU A 44 12.69 -7.28 2.61
CA LEU A 44 12.28 -6.28 3.59
C LEU A 44 13.20 -5.05 3.58
N ARG A 45 14.52 -5.25 3.64
CA ARG A 45 15.50 -4.15 3.62
C ARG A 45 15.39 -3.31 2.35
N PHE A 46 15.21 -3.95 1.20
CA PHE A 46 15.03 -3.25 -0.06
C PHE A 46 13.76 -2.39 -0.08
N ARG A 47 12.64 -2.92 0.41
CA ARG A 47 11.38 -2.18 0.53
C ARG A 47 11.53 -0.96 1.44
N ASN A 48 12.13 -1.16 2.62
CA ASN A 48 12.35 -0.07 3.58
C ASN A 48 13.22 1.02 2.97
N LYS A 49 14.30 0.65 2.27
CA LYS A 49 15.18 1.60 1.59
C LYS A 49 14.44 2.40 0.52
N LEU A 50 13.61 1.76 -0.32
CA LEU A 50 12.78 2.47 -1.30
C LEU A 50 11.83 3.48 -0.65
N ASN A 51 11.26 3.11 0.50
CA ASN A 51 10.37 3.98 1.26
C ASN A 51 11.12 5.16 1.89
N GLU A 52 12.25 4.91 2.53
CA GLU A 52 13.09 5.94 3.17
C GLU A 52 13.64 6.96 2.16
N GLU A 53 13.99 6.50 0.96
CA GLU A 53 14.49 7.34 -0.13
C GLU A 53 13.35 7.98 -0.97
N GLY A 54 12.08 7.73 -0.64
CA GLY A 54 10.93 8.29 -1.33
C GLY A 54 10.73 7.78 -2.77
N HIS A 55 11.28 6.61 -3.11
CA HIS A 55 11.25 6.07 -4.48
C HIS A 55 9.94 5.33 -4.84
N LEU A 56 9.07 5.07 -3.89
CA LEU A 56 7.81 4.33 -4.17
C LEU A 56 6.88 5.13 -5.08
N GLN A 57 6.69 6.43 -4.83
CA GLN A 57 5.84 7.26 -5.67
C GLN A 57 6.39 7.46 -7.09
N PRO A 58 7.69 7.77 -7.29
CA PRO A 58 8.29 7.78 -8.63
C PRO A 58 8.15 6.45 -9.38
N LEU A 59 8.25 5.32 -8.68
CA LEU A 59 8.05 4.01 -9.29
C LEU A 59 6.61 3.81 -9.77
N LEU A 60 5.62 4.20 -8.96
CA LEU A 60 4.20 4.16 -9.36
C LEU A 60 3.95 5.04 -10.58
N ASN A 61 4.48 6.26 -10.59
CA ASN A 61 4.35 7.18 -11.72
C ASN A 61 4.95 6.59 -12.99
N LEU A 62 6.14 5.97 -12.90
CA LEU A 62 6.78 5.31 -14.04
C LEU A 62 5.92 4.17 -14.61
N ILE A 63 5.29 3.37 -13.74
CA ILE A 63 4.38 2.29 -14.16
C ILE A 63 3.16 2.89 -14.87
N ASN A 64 2.54 3.91 -14.29
CA ASN A 64 1.38 4.58 -14.87
C ASN A 64 1.71 5.22 -16.23
N ASP A 65 2.87 5.85 -16.37
CA ASP A 65 3.35 6.40 -17.65
C ASP A 65 3.49 5.32 -18.74
N GLN A 66 4.04 4.15 -18.37
CA GLN A 66 4.17 3.03 -19.32
C GLN A 66 2.80 2.46 -19.70
N LEU A 67 1.87 2.36 -18.77
CA LEU A 67 0.50 1.90 -19.03
C LEU A 67 -0.26 2.89 -19.92
N ASN A 68 -0.10 4.19 -19.65
CA ASN A 68 -0.69 5.26 -20.46
C ASN A 68 -0.15 5.25 -21.90
N GLN A 69 1.17 5.11 -22.09
CA GLN A 69 1.80 5.01 -23.42
C GLN A 69 1.28 3.81 -24.23
N ARG A 70 0.82 2.75 -23.55
CA ARG A 70 0.22 1.57 -24.17
C ARG A 70 -1.29 1.66 -24.33
N GLY A 71 -1.91 2.79 -23.93
CA GLY A 71 -3.35 2.99 -23.99
C GLY A 71 -4.15 2.12 -23.03
N VAL A 72 -3.51 1.62 -21.95
CA VAL A 72 -4.16 0.79 -20.93
C VAL A 72 -4.84 1.64 -19.86
N LEU A 73 -4.27 2.83 -19.56
CA LEU A 73 -4.90 3.78 -18.63
C LEU A 73 -5.87 4.69 -19.38
N VAL A 74 -7.00 4.96 -18.77
CA VAL A 74 -7.97 5.93 -19.26
C VAL A 74 -7.38 7.33 -19.17
N GLN A 75 -7.40 8.09 -20.27
CA GLN A 75 -6.86 9.45 -20.32
C GLN A 75 -7.64 10.40 -19.42
N ASN A 76 -6.95 11.40 -18.88
CA ASN A 76 -7.54 12.48 -18.07
C ASN A 76 -8.80 13.07 -18.73
N GLY A 77 -9.93 13.00 -18.02
CA GLY A 77 -11.24 13.50 -18.49
C GLY A 77 -12.33 12.45 -18.60
N GLN A 78 -12.00 11.16 -18.48
CA GLN A 78 -12.97 10.08 -18.30
C GLN A 78 -13.17 9.81 -16.81
N ALA A 79 -14.19 9.03 -16.44
CA ALA A 79 -14.59 8.85 -15.05
C ALA A 79 -13.45 8.32 -14.17
N SER A 80 -13.21 8.97 -13.04
CA SER A 80 -12.32 8.46 -11.99
C SER A 80 -13.10 8.26 -10.71
N ILE A 81 -12.84 7.16 -10.02
CA ILE A 81 -13.50 6.80 -8.77
C ILE A 81 -12.54 7.14 -7.63
N ILE A 82 -12.97 8.05 -6.74
CA ILE A 82 -12.21 8.39 -5.54
C ILE A 82 -12.87 7.67 -4.37
N ASP A 83 -12.17 6.71 -3.79
CA ASP A 83 -12.60 6.00 -2.59
C ASP A 83 -11.64 6.23 -1.43
N ALA A 84 -12.16 6.07 -0.23
CA ALA A 84 -11.41 6.23 1.00
C ALA A 84 -11.58 5.00 1.89
N SER A 85 -10.54 4.19 1.95
CA SER A 85 -10.47 2.99 2.79
C SER A 85 -9.76 3.26 4.11
N VAL A 86 -10.09 2.47 5.14
CA VAL A 86 -9.43 2.52 6.46
C VAL A 86 -8.33 1.48 6.47
N ILE A 87 -7.11 1.92 6.78
CA ILE A 87 -6.00 1.03 7.12
C ILE A 87 -5.87 1.00 8.63
N GLU A 88 -6.16 -0.15 9.23
CA GLU A 88 -6.03 -0.34 10.66
C GLU A 88 -4.56 -0.38 11.06
N ALA A 89 -4.18 0.36 12.11
CA ALA A 89 -2.86 0.27 12.71
C ALA A 89 -2.66 -1.13 13.32
N LYS A 90 -1.40 -1.58 13.39
CA LYS A 90 -1.05 -2.90 13.94
C LYS A 90 -1.59 -3.12 15.35
N ASN A 91 -1.69 -2.05 16.14
CA ASN A 91 -2.22 -2.09 17.49
C ASN A 91 -3.37 -1.08 17.64
N ASN A 92 -4.59 -1.59 17.78
CA ASN A 92 -5.79 -0.76 17.98
C ASN A 92 -5.81 0.00 19.32
N ARG A 93 -4.94 -0.34 20.25
CA ARG A 93 -4.79 0.32 21.56
C ARG A 93 -3.32 0.50 21.87
N PRO A 94 -2.63 1.46 21.21
CA PRO A 94 -1.22 1.71 21.47
C PRO A 94 -0.99 2.12 22.93
N ASN A 95 0.14 1.70 23.48
CA ASN A 95 0.57 2.15 24.81
C ASN A 95 0.77 3.67 24.80
N LYS A 96 0.47 4.30 25.93
CA LYS A 96 0.70 5.73 26.11
C LYS A 96 1.95 5.98 26.93
N ASN A 97 2.67 7.05 26.59
CA ASN A 97 3.78 7.54 27.40
C ASN A 97 3.26 8.29 28.66
N ALA A 98 4.17 8.75 29.52
CA ALA A 98 3.83 9.51 30.72
C ALA A 98 3.07 10.81 30.44
N LYS A 99 3.13 11.32 29.19
CA LYS A 99 2.40 12.52 28.74
C LYS A 99 1.03 12.21 28.12
N GLY A 100 0.64 10.92 28.04
CA GLY A 100 -0.62 10.48 27.46
C GLY A 100 -0.62 10.36 25.93
N GLU A 101 0.54 10.51 25.28
CA GLU A 101 0.69 10.38 23.83
C GLU A 101 0.90 8.91 23.44
N ASN A 102 0.42 8.51 22.28
CA ASN A 102 0.64 7.16 21.76
C ASN A 102 2.12 6.94 21.44
N THR A 103 2.64 5.77 21.78
CA THR A 103 4.06 5.40 21.55
C THR A 103 4.27 4.67 20.23
N GLN A 104 3.21 4.25 19.56
CA GLN A 104 3.23 3.57 18.28
C GLN A 104 2.25 4.23 17.33
N ASP A 105 2.61 4.29 16.04
CA ASP A 105 1.78 4.88 14.98
C ASP A 105 1.25 6.26 15.37
N ILE A 106 2.15 7.18 15.76
CA ILE A 106 1.84 8.50 16.35
C ILE A 106 0.90 9.32 15.44
N GLU A 107 1.02 9.13 14.13
CA GLU A 107 0.20 9.82 13.12
C GLU A 107 -1.18 9.18 12.93
N ALA A 108 -1.40 7.98 13.49
CA ALA A 108 -2.70 7.33 13.42
C ALA A 108 -3.70 7.98 14.37
N ALA A 109 -4.99 7.95 14.02
CA ALA A 109 -6.05 8.51 14.82
C ALA A 109 -7.21 7.52 15.01
N TYR A 110 -8.03 7.77 16.04
CA TYR A 110 -9.24 6.99 16.28
C TYR A 110 -10.37 7.43 15.36
N ASN A 111 -11.02 6.44 14.76
CA ASN A 111 -12.29 6.62 14.07
C ASN A 111 -13.39 5.85 14.75
N VAL A 112 -14.55 6.48 14.88
CA VAL A 112 -15.77 5.87 15.40
C VAL A 112 -16.82 5.85 14.30
N LYS A 113 -17.21 4.65 13.87
CA LYS A 113 -18.35 4.46 12.95
C LYS A 113 -19.52 3.90 13.75
N THR A 114 -20.69 4.51 13.60
CA THR A 114 -21.94 3.98 14.13
C THR A 114 -22.62 3.16 13.04
N ALA A 115 -22.82 1.88 13.29
CA ALA A 115 -23.55 1.00 12.37
C ALA A 115 -25.06 1.30 12.43
N SER A 116 -25.80 0.82 11.44
CA SER A 116 -27.27 0.99 11.36
C SER A 116 -28.02 0.38 12.55
N ASP A 117 -27.41 -0.58 13.26
CA ASP A 117 -27.92 -1.19 14.50
C ASP A 117 -27.59 -0.38 15.78
N GLY A 118 -27.01 0.81 15.64
CA GLY A 118 -26.61 1.69 16.73
C GLY A 118 -25.31 1.31 17.43
N LYS A 119 -24.66 0.21 17.05
CA LYS A 119 -23.37 -0.16 17.63
C LYS A 119 -22.24 0.70 17.10
N GLN A 120 -21.38 1.13 17.99
CA GLN A 120 -20.19 1.89 17.63
C GLN A 120 -18.98 0.96 17.45
N LYS A 121 -18.34 1.04 16.30
CA LYS A 121 -17.04 0.41 16.04
C LYS A 121 -15.97 1.49 16.05
N THR A 122 -15.03 1.39 16.98
CA THR A 122 -13.85 2.25 17.05
C THR A 122 -12.66 1.56 16.40
N THR A 123 -12.02 2.23 15.48
CA THR A 123 -10.82 1.74 14.78
C THR A 123 -9.70 2.77 14.93
N TYR A 124 -8.50 2.32 15.26
CA TYR A 124 -7.31 3.16 15.28
C TYR A 124 -6.50 2.90 14.01
N GLY A 125 -6.14 3.96 13.27
CA GLY A 125 -5.44 3.79 12.00
C GLY A 125 -5.39 5.04 11.14
N PHE A 126 -5.24 4.80 9.84
CA PHE A 126 -5.08 5.81 8.82
C PHE A 126 -6.24 5.75 7.83
N LYS A 127 -6.39 6.82 7.07
CA LYS A 127 -7.31 6.88 5.95
C LYS A 127 -6.51 6.89 4.65
N MET A 128 -6.73 5.88 3.82
CA MET A 128 -6.14 5.80 2.51
C MET A 128 -7.15 6.30 1.47
N HIS A 129 -6.77 7.32 0.74
CA HIS A 129 -7.51 7.83 -0.40
C HIS A 129 -6.90 7.24 -1.66
N MET A 130 -7.70 6.58 -2.47
CA MET A 130 -7.30 6.03 -3.76
C MET A 130 -8.12 6.68 -4.86
N ASN A 131 -7.45 7.04 -5.93
CA ASN A 131 -8.07 7.40 -7.19
C ASN A 131 -7.83 6.27 -8.19
N VAL A 132 -8.89 5.68 -8.70
CA VAL A 132 -8.84 4.55 -9.63
C VAL A 132 -9.61 4.89 -10.89
N ASP A 133 -9.20 4.32 -12.02
CA ASP A 133 -9.95 4.40 -13.27
C ASP A 133 -11.12 3.38 -13.31
N GLU A 134 -11.84 3.34 -14.42
CA GLU A 134 -12.97 2.43 -14.63
C GLU A 134 -12.59 0.95 -14.59
N ASP A 135 -11.33 0.63 -14.93
CA ASP A 135 -10.78 -0.73 -14.90
C ASP A 135 -10.20 -1.11 -13.55
N GLY A 136 -10.22 -0.18 -12.56
CA GLY A 136 -9.71 -0.40 -11.22
C GLY A 136 -8.18 -0.22 -11.08
N LEU A 137 -7.54 0.41 -12.05
CA LEU A 137 -6.11 0.74 -11.97
C LEU A 137 -5.90 1.98 -11.10
N ILE A 138 -4.93 1.94 -10.20
CA ILE A 138 -4.65 3.02 -9.26
C ILE A 138 -3.87 4.12 -9.98
N LEU A 139 -4.47 5.30 -10.08
CA LEU A 139 -3.87 6.50 -10.65
C LEU A 139 -3.02 7.24 -9.62
N CYS A 140 -3.56 7.43 -8.43
CA CYS A 140 -2.82 7.98 -7.30
C CYS A 140 -3.37 7.46 -5.97
N GLU A 141 -2.53 7.51 -4.94
CA GLU A 141 -2.89 7.17 -3.57
C GLU A 141 -2.35 8.20 -2.59
N GLN A 142 -3.08 8.44 -1.52
CA GLN A 142 -2.64 9.30 -0.43
C GLN A 142 -3.07 8.71 0.92
N LEU A 143 -2.11 8.55 1.81
CA LEU A 143 -2.36 8.16 3.19
C LEU A 143 -2.44 9.42 4.05
N THR A 144 -3.53 9.56 4.82
CA THR A 144 -3.71 10.69 5.74
C THR A 144 -4.06 10.21 7.14
N PRO A 145 -3.69 10.95 8.20
CA PRO A 145 -4.27 10.74 9.51
C PRO A 145 -5.79 10.84 9.43
N TRP A 146 -6.50 10.07 10.23
CA TRP A 146 -7.96 10.01 10.13
C TRP A 146 -8.68 11.37 10.24
N GLN A 147 -8.11 12.30 11.01
CA GLN A 147 -8.70 13.62 11.28
C GLN A 147 -8.37 14.70 10.24
N CYS A 148 -7.68 14.36 9.14
CA CYS A 148 -7.42 15.36 8.10
C CYS A 148 -8.75 15.71 7.40
N PRO A 149 -9.22 16.98 7.44
CA PRO A 149 -10.40 17.39 6.69
C PRO A 149 -10.13 17.16 5.20
N ARG A 150 -11.17 16.76 4.45
CA ARG A 150 -11.09 16.64 2.99
C ARG A 150 -10.53 17.96 2.45
N GLN A 151 -9.37 17.89 1.83
CA GLN A 151 -8.95 19.00 0.99
C GLN A 151 -9.96 19.09 -0.14
N SER A 152 -10.78 20.13 -0.13
CA SER A 152 -11.64 20.48 -1.24
C SER A 152 -10.75 20.64 -2.47
N GLY A 153 -10.98 19.81 -3.47
CA GLY A 153 -10.17 19.71 -4.66
C GLY A 153 -9.98 21.03 -5.38
N VAL A 154 -8.81 21.16 -5.94
CA VAL A 154 -8.54 22.05 -7.07
C VAL A 154 -8.52 21.18 -8.31
#